data_47bfec6f11043c4b3ddcf50afcb76802
#
_entry.id   47bfec6f11043c4b3ddcf50afcb76802
#
_cell.length_a   1.000
_cell.length_b   1.000
_cell.length_c   1.000
_cell.angle_alpha   90.00
_cell.angle_beta   90.00
_cell.angle_gamma   90.00
#
_symmetry.space_group_name_H-M   'P 1'
#
loop_
_entity.id
_entity.type
_entity.pdbx_description
1 polymer ?
#
loop_
_entity_poly.entity_id
_entity_poly.type
_entity_poly.pdbx_seq_one_letter_code
_entity_poly.pdbx_strand_id
1 'polypeptide(L)'
;LELTAAYAAVADNGLWHAPSTIRHLTDAEACPAGKEEKGCRSVPKTAPPPRGARSKDGKVSVGKLEPGGVAGAAGRRAMAPATAKLMQEMLRGVVNGGTGTAAWVSGGVWGKTGTTNDGRDLLFVGAVPDRHWVMGVWLGNDDNTPSRSTSQLAAELWGRIVRSSVATP
;
A
#
# COMPACT_ATOMS: atom_id res chain seq x y z
N LEU A 1 -4.17 1.45 -5.35
CA LEU A 1 -4.17 1.14 -3.92
C LEU A 1 -4.25 -0.37 -3.67
N GLU A 2 -5.16 -1.09 -4.32
CA GLU A 2 -5.35 -2.56 -4.16
C GLU A 2 -4.09 -3.35 -4.54
N LEU A 3 -3.45 -3.01 -5.65
CA LEU A 3 -2.20 -3.64 -6.07
C LEU A 3 -1.10 -3.44 -5.01
N THR A 4 -0.92 -2.23 -4.51
CA THR A 4 0.07 -1.93 -3.46
C THR A 4 -0.24 -2.71 -2.17
N ALA A 5 -1.52 -2.87 -1.81
CA ALA A 5 -1.95 -3.68 -0.66
C ALA A 5 -1.64 -5.18 -0.84
N ALA A 6 -1.73 -5.70 -2.07
CA ALA A 6 -1.34 -7.08 -2.37
C ALA A 6 0.17 -7.29 -2.17
N TYR A 7 0.99 -6.35 -2.60
CA TYR A 7 2.44 -6.38 -2.35
C TYR A 7 2.78 -6.21 -0.86
N ALA A 8 1.99 -5.41 -0.13
CA ALA A 8 2.12 -5.30 1.32
C ALA A 8 1.88 -6.63 2.02
N ALA A 9 0.95 -7.46 1.54
CA ALA A 9 0.76 -8.81 2.07
C ALA A 9 1.98 -9.71 1.84
N VAL A 10 2.65 -9.59 0.69
CA VAL A 10 3.93 -10.30 0.45
C VAL A 10 5.02 -9.79 1.40
N ALA A 11 5.10 -8.49 1.64
CA ALA A 11 6.07 -7.87 2.55
C ALA A 11 5.85 -8.30 4.00
N ASP A 12 4.60 -8.48 4.41
CA ASP A 12 4.20 -8.93 5.75
C ASP A 12 4.05 -10.46 5.85
N ASN A 13 4.96 -11.18 5.22
CA ASN A 13 5.03 -12.65 5.27
C ASN A 13 3.69 -13.35 5.00
N GLY A 14 2.89 -12.80 4.12
CA GLY A 14 1.61 -13.37 3.67
C GLY A 14 0.40 -12.94 4.48
N LEU A 15 0.51 -11.97 5.37
CA LEU A 15 -0.61 -11.34 6.06
C LEU A 15 -1.14 -10.16 5.25
N TRP A 16 -2.41 -10.22 4.88
CA TRP A 16 -3.09 -9.12 4.21
C TRP A 16 -3.85 -8.27 5.21
N HIS A 17 -3.64 -6.98 5.14
CA HIS A 17 -4.37 -5.97 5.90
C HIS A 17 -5.17 -5.08 4.95
N ALA A 18 -6.42 -4.78 5.31
CA ALA A 18 -7.23 -3.86 4.53
C ALA A 18 -6.57 -2.46 4.52
N PRO A 19 -6.36 -1.86 3.33
CA PRO A 19 -5.79 -0.52 3.26
C PRO A 19 -6.73 0.49 3.93
N SER A 20 -6.16 1.39 4.71
CA SER A 20 -6.90 2.44 5.41
C SER A 20 -6.17 3.77 5.25
N THR A 21 -6.90 4.81 4.90
CA THR A 21 -6.39 6.18 4.79
C THR A 21 -6.48 6.94 6.11
N ILE A 22 -7.30 6.46 7.05
CA ILE A 22 -7.51 7.11 8.34
C ILE A 22 -6.86 6.25 9.43
N ARG A 23 -5.83 6.76 10.10
CA ARG A 23 -5.16 6.07 11.21
C ARG A 23 -5.85 6.31 12.55
N HIS A 24 -6.34 7.52 12.76
CA HIS A 24 -6.93 7.93 14.02
C HIS A 24 -8.05 8.93 13.78
N LEU A 25 -9.15 8.79 14.49
CA LEU A 25 -10.23 9.77 14.54
C LEU A 25 -10.40 10.16 16.01
N THR A 26 -10.29 11.44 16.31
CA THR A 26 -10.59 12.00 17.65
C THR A 26 -11.86 12.83 17.57
N ASP A 27 -12.69 12.73 18.59
CA ASP A 27 -13.84 13.61 18.71
C ASP A 27 -13.37 14.98 19.20
N ALA A 28 -13.63 16.02 18.40
CA ALA A 28 -13.20 17.37 18.69
C ALA A 28 -13.85 17.96 19.97
N GLU A 29 -15.03 17.48 20.35
CA GLU A 29 -15.70 17.88 21.59
C GLU A 29 -15.07 17.22 22.82
N ALA A 30 -14.49 16.03 22.66
CA ALA A 30 -13.83 15.29 23.74
C ALA A 30 -12.34 15.61 23.85
N CYS A 31 -11.73 16.21 22.81
CA CYS A 31 -10.30 16.48 22.75
C CYS A 31 -10.04 17.91 22.25
N PRO A 32 -9.93 18.92 23.12
CA PRO A 32 -9.55 20.25 22.71
C PRO A 32 -8.14 20.25 22.09
N ALA A 33 -8.00 21.00 20.99
CA ALA A 33 -6.77 21.07 20.21
C ALA A 33 -5.53 21.35 21.08
N GLY A 34 -4.55 20.44 21.05
CA GLY A 34 -3.25 20.60 21.69
C GLY A 34 -3.02 19.83 22.98
N LYS A 35 -3.93 18.97 23.41
CA LYS A 35 -3.72 18.10 24.56
C LYS A 35 -4.03 16.64 24.22
N GLU A 36 -3.00 15.84 24.02
CA GLU A 36 -3.11 14.38 24.10
C GLU A 36 -3.25 13.98 25.58
N GLU A 37 -4.45 14.12 26.13
CA GLU A 37 -4.70 13.70 27.51
C GLU A 37 -5.42 12.35 27.58
N LYS A 38 -5.09 11.58 28.62
CA LYS A 38 -5.78 10.35 29.01
C LYS A 38 -7.29 10.59 29.11
N GLY A 39 -8.05 10.16 28.10
CA GLY A 39 -9.49 10.33 28.06
C GLY A 39 -10.09 10.65 26.69
N CYS A 40 -9.27 10.99 25.71
CA CYS A 40 -9.75 11.17 24.34
C CYS A 40 -10.33 9.87 23.78
N ARG A 41 -11.61 9.88 23.45
CA ARG A 41 -12.29 8.72 22.88
C ARG A 41 -11.86 8.54 21.44
N SER A 42 -11.07 7.50 21.15
CA SER A 42 -10.80 7.10 19.77
C SER A 42 -12.07 6.49 19.15
N VAL A 43 -12.48 6.99 17.99
CA VAL A 43 -13.57 6.37 17.21
C VAL A 43 -12.99 5.14 16.50
N PRO A 44 -13.55 3.93 16.71
CA PRO A 44 -13.06 2.74 16.02
C PRO A 44 -13.21 2.89 14.51
N LYS A 45 -12.17 2.54 13.76
CA LYS A 45 -12.26 2.42 12.30
C LYS A 45 -13.17 1.23 11.96
N THR A 46 -14.34 1.49 11.44
CA THR A 46 -15.11 0.44 10.77
C THR A 46 -14.42 0.13 9.45
N ALA A 47 -14.07 -1.13 9.24
CA ALA A 47 -13.64 -1.58 7.92
C ALA A 47 -14.76 -1.26 6.91
N PRO A 48 -14.43 -0.74 5.70
CA PRO A 48 -15.43 -0.55 4.68
C PRO A 48 -16.09 -1.90 4.39
N PRO A 49 -17.43 -1.96 4.18
CA PRO A 49 -18.10 -3.19 3.85
C PRO A 49 -17.49 -3.78 2.58
N PRO A 50 -17.40 -5.11 2.47
CA PRO A 50 -16.87 -5.75 1.27
C PRO A 50 -17.66 -5.27 0.05
N ARG A 51 -16.95 -4.91 -1.02
CA ARG A 51 -17.58 -4.51 -2.29
C ARG A 51 -18.51 -5.63 -2.75
N GLY A 52 -19.79 -5.41 -2.73
CA GLY A 52 -20.80 -6.38 -3.15
C GLY A 52 -22.10 -6.39 -2.34
N ALA A 53 -22.13 -5.84 -1.14
CA ALA A 53 -23.35 -5.74 -0.34
C ALA A 53 -24.14 -4.48 -0.74
N ARG A 54 -24.70 -4.43 -1.94
CA ARG A 54 -25.82 -3.52 -2.25
C ARG A 54 -27.08 -4.10 -1.62
N SER A 55 -27.61 -3.44 -0.60
CA SER A 55 -28.98 -3.65 -0.18
C SER A 55 -29.92 -3.42 -1.37
N LYS A 56 -30.92 -4.27 -1.54
CA LYS A 56 -31.92 -4.14 -2.62
C LYS A 56 -32.69 -2.82 -2.61
N ASP A 57 -32.56 -2.04 -1.56
CA ASP A 57 -33.36 -0.84 -1.29
C ASP A 57 -32.57 0.46 -1.41
N GLY A 58 -31.32 0.42 -1.91
CA GLY A 58 -30.51 1.62 -2.16
C GLY A 58 -30.13 2.44 -0.90
N LYS A 59 -30.50 2.00 0.28
CA LYS A 59 -30.14 2.64 1.54
C LYS A 59 -28.78 2.12 2.02
N VAL A 60 -27.80 3.03 2.13
CA VAL A 60 -26.57 2.78 2.85
C VAL A 60 -26.92 2.73 4.34
N SER A 61 -27.02 1.53 4.90
CA SER A 61 -27.10 1.38 6.35
C SER A 61 -25.72 1.68 6.94
N VAL A 62 -25.56 2.84 7.54
CA VAL A 62 -24.45 3.13 8.44
C VAL A 62 -24.62 2.19 9.63
N GLY A 63 -23.80 1.15 9.70
CA GLY A 63 -23.81 0.20 10.80
C GLY A 63 -23.63 0.95 12.13
N LYS A 64 -24.41 0.57 13.14
CA LYS A 64 -24.32 1.11 14.49
C LYS A 64 -22.88 0.99 14.99
N LEU A 65 -22.25 2.14 15.28
CA LEU A 65 -20.92 2.21 15.85
C LEU A 65 -20.98 1.62 17.28
N GLU A 66 -20.54 0.37 17.43
CA GLU A 66 -20.32 -0.20 18.75
C GLU A 66 -19.05 0.41 19.36
N PRO A 67 -19.09 0.85 20.64
CA PRO A 67 -17.92 1.38 21.32
C PRO A 67 -17.03 0.24 21.77
N GLY A 68 -16.17 -0.20 20.89
CA GLY A 68 -15.21 -1.27 21.15
C GLY A 68 -13.91 -1.00 20.43
N GLY A 69 -12.83 -1.02 21.17
CA GLY A 69 -11.49 -0.60 20.82
C GLY A 69 -11.03 -0.90 19.42
N VAL A 70 -10.01 -0.16 18.99
CA VAL A 70 -9.24 -0.41 17.77
C VAL A 70 -8.58 -1.78 17.94
N ALA A 71 -9.34 -2.86 17.77
CA ALA A 71 -8.74 -4.11 17.40
C ALA A 71 -8.09 -3.83 16.05
N GLY A 72 -6.77 -3.73 16.03
CA GLY A 72 -6.02 -3.77 14.79
C GLY A 72 -6.61 -4.93 14.02
N ALA A 73 -7.17 -4.65 12.84
CA ALA A 73 -7.82 -5.68 12.06
C ALA A 73 -6.80 -6.80 11.91
N ALA A 74 -7.05 -7.93 12.59
CA ALA A 74 -6.15 -9.06 12.57
C ALA A 74 -5.92 -9.40 11.10
N GLY A 75 -4.68 -9.31 10.63
CA GLY A 75 -4.35 -9.54 9.23
C GLY A 75 -4.90 -10.90 8.80
N ARG A 76 -5.54 -10.94 7.66
CA ARG A 76 -6.01 -12.19 7.07
C ARG A 76 -4.86 -12.88 6.36
N ARG A 77 -4.60 -14.14 6.66
CA ARG A 77 -3.58 -14.91 5.93
C ARG A 77 -4.01 -15.10 4.47
N ALA A 78 -3.23 -14.48 3.57
CA ALA A 78 -3.43 -14.58 2.12
C ALA A 78 -2.54 -15.66 1.49
N MET A 79 -1.35 -15.92 2.07
CA MET A 79 -0.43 -16.98 1.62
C MET A 79 0.44 -17.47 2.78
N ALA A 80 1.07 -18.64 2.61
CA ALA A 80 2.01 -19.16 3.58
C ALA A 80 3.26 -18.28 3.71
N PRO A 81 3.88 -18.14 4.90
CA PRO A 81 5.09 -17.34 5.06
C PRO A 81 6.25 -17.78 4.16
N ALA A 82 6.42 -19.08 3.94
CA ALA A 82 7.44 -19.61 3.04
C ALA A 82 7.21 -19.15 1.59
N THR A 83 5.97 -19.14 1.13
CA THR A 83 5.59 -18.63 -0.20
C THR A 83 5.89 -17.13 -0.32
N ALA A 84 5.56 -16.35 0.70
CA ALA A 84 5.84 -14.92 0.70
C ALA A 84 7.35 -14.63 0.62
N LYS A 85 8.18 -15.38 1.37
CA LYS A 85 9.64 -15.27 1.31
C LYS A 85 10.17 -15.60 -0.08
N LEU A 86 9.73 -16.70 -0.66
CA LEU A 86 10.13 -17.09 -2.02
C LEU A 86 9.76 -15.99 -3.03
N MET A 87 8.56 -15.42 -2.93
CA MET A 87 8.14 -14.29 -3.76
C MET A 87 9.06 -13.07 -3.57
N GLN A 88 9.43 -12.72 -2.35
CA GLN A 88 10.37 -11.61 -2.08
C GLN A 88 11.73 -11.86 -2.74
N GLU A 89 12.25 -13.08 -2.68
CA GLU A 89 13.53 -13.45 -3.33
C GLU A 89 13.45 -13.33 -4.86
N MET A 90 12.38 -13.83 -5.46
CA MET A 90 12.15 -13.69 -6.90
C MET A 90 12.05 -12.21 -7.32
N LEU A 91 11.35 -11.40 -6.53
CA LEU A 91 11.17 -9.97 -6.77
C LEU A 91 12.45 -9.17 -6.56
N ARG A 92 13.37 -9.63 -5.69
CA ARG A 92 14.75 -9.08 -5.59
C ARG A 92 15.53 -9.31 -6.89
N GLY A 93 15.35 -10.46 -7.52
CA GLY A 93 15.97 -10.75 -8.82
C GLY A 93 15.57 -9.74 -9.90
N VAL A 94 14.33 -9.24 -9.87
CA VAL A 94 13.85 -8.21 -10.80
C VAL A 94 14.61 -6.90 -10.64
N VAL A 95 14.94 -6.51 -9.39
CA VAL A 95 15.68 -5.27 -9.09
C VAL A 95 17.18 -5.45 -9.26
N ASN A 96 17.73 -6.63 -8.95
CA ASN A 96 19.16 -6.86 -9.00
C ASN A 96 19.69 -7.09 -10.43
N GLY A 97 18.90 -7.61 -11.34
CA GLY A 97 19.36 -7.94 -12.70
C GLY A 97 18.24 -8.05 -13.74
N GLY A 98 17.01 -7.69 -13.39
CA GLY A 98 15.86 -7.77 -14.28
C GLY A 98 15.39 -6.38 -14.76
N THR A 99 14.10 -6.31 -15.08
CA THR A 99 13.47 -5.10 -15.63
C THR A 99 13.33 -3.93 -14.63
N GLY A 100 13.59 -4.16 -13.35
CA GLY A 100 13.46 -3.17 -12.28
C GLY A 100 14.77 -2.60 -11.77
N THR A 101 15.89 -2.79 -12.47
CA THR A 101 17.23 -2.35 -12.01
C THR A 101 17.33 -0.85 -11.72
N ALA A 102 16.54 -0.02 -12.41
CA ALA A 102 16.48 1.42 -12.16
C ALA A 102 15.92 1.79 -10.76
N ALA A 103 15.20 0.87 -10.11
CA ALA A 103 14.70 1.05 -8.74
C ALA A 103 15.73 0.68 -7.66
N TRP A 104 16.91 0.22 -8.05
CA TRP A 104 17.89 -0.29 -7.09
C TRP A 104 18.27 0.75 -6.04
N VAL A 105 18.20 0.34 -4.78
CA VAL A 105 18.64 1.08 -3.58
C VAL A 105 19.25 0.07 -2.63
N SER A 106 20.26 0.49 -1.85
CA SER A 106 20.79 -0.35 -0.76
C SER A 106 19.70 -0.69 0.25
N GLY A 107 19.80 -1.87 0.90
CA GLY A 107 18.79 -2.31 1.90
C GLY A 107 17.88 -3.43 1.43
N GLY A 108 18.24 -4.12 0.34
CA GLY A 108 17.52 -5.34 -0.08
C GLY A 108 16.13 -5.11 -0.63
N VAL A 109 15.93 -3.99 -1.31
CA VAL A 109 14.66 -3.66 -1.97
C VAL A 109 14.27 -4.71 -3.01
N TRP A 110 12.99 -4.88 -3.21
CA TRP A 110 12.43 -5.78 -4.19
C TRP A 110 11.16 -5.20 -4.82
N GLY A 111 10.81 -5.61 -6.02
CA GLY A 111 9.65 -5.05 -6.68
C GLY A 111 9.44 -5.62 -8.08
N LYS A 112 8.43 -5.07 -8.78
CA LYS A 112 8.04 -5.50 -10.12
C LYS A 112 7.64 -4.31 -10.97
N THR A 113 8.11 -4.32 -12.20
CA THR A 113 7.63 -3.43 -13.27
C THR A 113 6.33 -3.95 -13.86
N GLY A 114 5.49 -3.06 -14.33
CA GLY A 114 4.29 -3.35 -15.10
C GLY A 114 4.17 -2.40 -16.29
N THR A 115 3.73 -2.92 -17.42
CA THR A 115 3.44 -2.14 -18.62
C THR A 115 2.17 -2.69 -19.24
N THR A 116 1.18 -1.86 -19.45
CA THR A 116 -0.03 -2.26 -20.19
C THR A 116 0.24 -2.29 -21.69
N ASN A 117 -0.68 -2.88 -22.46
CA ASN A 117 -0.59 -2.92 -23.91
C ASN A 117 -0.37 -1.52 -24.48
N ASP A 118 0.48 -1.41 -25.48
CA ASP A 118 0.89 -0.15 -26.13
C ASP A 118 1.63 0.84 -25.21
N GLY A 119 2.05 0.42 -23.99
CA GLY A 119 2.76 1.29 -23.08
C GLY A 119 1.94 2.46 -22.53
N ARG A 120 0.62 2.28 -22.37
CA ARG A 120 -0.29 3.33 -21.87
C ARG A 120 -0.06 3.60 -20.41
N ASP A 121 0.13 2.53 -19.62
CA ASP A 121 0.45 2.62 -18.21
C ASP A 121 1.81 2.00 -17.92
N LEU A 122 2.61 2.71 -17.20
CA LEU A 122 3.92 2.27 -16.72
C LEU A 122 3.86 2.21 -15.19
N LEU A 123 4.16 1.05 -14.62
CA LEU A 123 4.05 0.79 -13.20
C LEU A 123 5.35 0.26 -12.63
N PHE A 124 5.60 0.63 -11.40
CA PHE A 124 6.52 -0.09 -10.53
C PHE A 124 5.92 -0.18 -9.12
N VAL A 125 5.89 -1.37 -8.57
CA VAL A 125 5.51 -1.58 -7.16
C VAL A 125 6.66 -2.29 -6.47
N GLY A 126 7.11 -1.76 -5.35
CA GLY A 126 8.23 -2.33 -4.63
C GLY A 126 8.15 -2.09 -3.13
N ALA A 127 8.98 -2.81 -2.40
CA ALA A 127 9.13 -2.72 -0.96
C ALA A 127 10.53 -2.30 -0.56
N VAL A 128 10.60 -1.59 0.56
CA VAL A 128 11.81 -1.21 1.28
C VAL A 128 11.74 -1.89 2.65
N PRO A 129 12.30 -3.12 2.80
CA PRO A 129 12.14 -3.93 4.01
C PRO A 129 12.58 -3.23 5.28
N ASP A 130 13.73 -2.56 5.25
CA ASP A 130 14.31 -1.85 6.41
C ASP A 130 13.45 -0.68 6.91
N ARG A 131 12.50 -0.22 6.10
CA ARG A 131 11.58 0.87 6.45
C ARG A 131 10.15 0.39 6.62
N HIS A 132 9.86 -0.88 6.38
CA HIS A 132 8.50 -1.42 6.35
C HIS A 132 7.58 -0.68 5.38
N TRP A 133 8.12 -0.23 4.25
CA TRP A 133 7.38 0.49 3.23
C TRP A 133 7.07 -0.38 2.03
N VAL A 134 5.88 -0.22 1.50
CA VAL A 134 5.50 -0.68 0.16
C VAL A 134 4.94 0.51 -0.59
N MET A 135 5.49 0.79 -1.77
CA MET A 135 5.12 1.94 -2.57
C MET A 135 4.88 1.51 -4.01
N GLY A 136 3.81 2.03 -4.61
CA GLY A 136 3.54 1.92 -6.03
C GLY A 136 3.73 3.27 -6.73
N VAL A 137 4.34 3.25 -7.90
CA VAL A 137 4.42 4.39 -8.83
C VAL A 137 3.68 4.00 -10.09
N TRP A 138 2.78 4.85 -10.53
CA TRP A 138 2.05 4.75 -11.78
C TRP A 138 2.32 6.02 -12.62
N LEU A 139 2.58 5.82 -13.89
CA LEU A 139 2.74 6.89 -14.88
C LEU A 139 1.86 6.56 -16.07
N GLY A 140 1.11 7.53 -16.54
CA GLY A 140 0.21 7.40 -17.68
C GLY A 140 -0.29 8.76 -18.13
N ASN A 141 -1.03 8.79 -19.22
CA ASN A 141 -1.66 10.00 -19.75
C ASN A 141 -3.17 9.99 -19.45
N ASP A 142 -3.72 11.14 -19.07
CA ASP A 142 -5.15 11.27 -18.72
C ASP A 142 -6.08 10.94 -19.89
N ASP A 143 -5.62 11.18 -21.12
CA ASP A 143 -6.34 10.87 -22.37
C ASP A 143 -6.11 9.42 -22.83
N ASN A 144 -5.42 8.60 -22.02
CA ASN A 144 -5.09 7.21 -22.33
C ASN A 144 -4.25 7.03 -23.60
N THR A 145 -3.51 8.05 -24.03
CA THR A 145 -2.55 7.90 -25.14
C THR A 145 -1.33 7.10 -24.72
N PRO A 146 -0.68 6.34 -25.63
CA PRO A 146 0.53 5.60 -25.29
C PRO A 146 1.65 6.51 -24.77
N SER A 147 2.31 6.07 -23.70
CA SER A 147 3.56 6.66 -23.25
C SER A 147 4.68 6.30 -24.24
N ARG A 148 5.58 7.23 -24.51
CA ARG A 148 6.79 6.97 -25.31
C ARG A 148 7.95 6.42 -24.48
N SER A 149 7.68 5.98 -23.27
CA SER A 149 8.67 5.50 -22.31
C SER A 149 8.41 4.04 -21.93
N THR A 150 9.23 3.51 -21.07
CA THR A 150 9.13 2.13 -20.55
C THR A 150 8.91 2.16 -19.04
N SER A 151 8.50 1.01 -18.48
CA SER A 151 8.35 0.87 -17.03
C SER A 151 9.64 1.08 -16.22
N GLN A 152 10.80 1.16 -16.87
CA GLN A 152 12.04 1.58 -16.22
C GLN A 152 11.95 3.01 -15.69
N LEU A 153 11.20 3.91 -16.35
CA LEU A 153 10.96 5.26 -15.85
C LEU A 153 10.19 5.25 -14.52
N ALA A 154 9.17 4.40 -14.40
CA ALA A 154 8.44 4.24 -13.13
C ALA A 154 9.34 3.65 -12.04
N ALA A 155 10.21 2.70 -12.39
CA ALA A 155 11.19 2.12 -11.48
C ALA A 155 12.24 3.15 -11.04
N GLU A 156 12.73 3.97 -11.96
CA GLU A 156 13.68 5.05 -11.67
C GLU A 156 13.07 6.09 -10.71
N LEU A 157 11.86 6.55 -11.01
CA LEU A 157 11.15 7.50 -10.15
C LEU A 157 10.94 6.94 -8.74
N TRP A 158 10.53 5.67 -8.65
CA TRP A 158 10.41 4.97 -7.38
C TRP A 158 11.75 4.97 -6.61
N GLY A 159 12.83 4.57 -7.26
CA GLY A 159 14.17 4.55 -6.64
C GLY A 159 14.65 5.93 -6.21
N ARG A 160 14.35 6.99 -6.97
CA ARG A 160 14.67 8.38 -6.61
C ARG A 160 13.90 8.83 -5.37
N ILE A 161 12.59 8.54 -5.28
CA ILE A 161 11.77 8.87 -4.12
C ILE A 161 12.32 8.17 -2.87
N VAL A 162 12.62 6.87 -2.96
CA VAL A 162 13.17 6.13 -1.82
C VAL A 162 14.52 6.72 -1.39
N ARG A 163 15.43 6.97 -2.32
CA ARG A 163 16.75 7.56 -2.00
C ARG A 163 16.62 8.93 -1.32
N SER A 164 15.76 9.80 -1.81
CA SER A 164 15.53 11.11 -1.19
C SER A 164 14.92 11.02 0.20
N SER A 165 14.00 10.07 0.41
CA SER A 165 13.35 9.87 1.71
C SER A 165 14.27 9.20 2.75
N VAL A 166 15.31 8.49 2.32
CA VAL A 166 16.31 7.87 3.20
C VAL A 166 17.45 8.83 3.54
N ALA A 167 17.74 9.78 2.66
CA ALA A 167 18.81 10.76 2.84
C ALA A 167 18.44 11.92 3.80
N THR A 168 17.18 12.04 4.20
CA THR A 168 16.75 13.06 5.18
C THR A 168 16.87 12.45 6.59
N PRO A 169 17.73 13.01 7.48
CA PRO A 169 17.92 12.53 8.85
C PRO A 169 16.68 12.71 9.72
#